data_81dcdafa8d250e0dcd68eaa1ab363530
#
_entry.id   81dcdafa8d250e0dcd68eaa1ab363530
#
_cell.length_a   1.000
_cell.length_b   1.000
_cell.length_c   1.000
_cell.angle_alpha   90.00
_cell.angle_beta   90.00
_cell.angle_gamma   90.00
#
_symmetry.space_group_name_H-M   'P 1'
#
loop_
_entity.id
_entity.type
_entity.pdbx_description
1 polymer ?
#
loop_
_entity_poly.entity_id
_entity_poly.type
_entity_poly.pdbx_seq_one_letter_code
_entity_poly.pdbx_strand_id
1 'polypeptide(L)'
;MGLKLSELDGIVFDMDGVIFDSEVIGLESWERLGKKYGLTNVHENAMKCIGRSTVDTMAILEAAYGDKVSIPELYDEAKAICADIIAERGLPLKSGARELLSYLKERDIKVGLASSTSYKGVIKNLKGAGLLDYFHVIIGGDMIKHSKPQPEIYLLACEKLVL
;
A
#
# COMPACT_ATOMS: atom_id res chain seq x y z
N MET A 1 -27.78 6.94 10.67
CA MET A 1 -28.19 5.53 10.64
C MET A 1 -26.92 4.75 10.32
N GLY A 2 -26.33 4.00 11.26
CA GLY A 2 -25.09 3.26 11.03
C GLY A 2 -25.39 1.94 10.34
N LEU A 3 -24.59 1.56 9.32
CA LEU A 3 -24.60 0.23 8.73
C LEU A 3 -24.34 -0.82 9.81
N LYS A 4 -25.21 -1.84 9.90
CA LYS A 4 -24.95 -2.99 10.76
C LYS A 4 -24.13 -4.02 9.99
N LEU A 5 -23.16 -4.63 10.65
CA LEU A 5 -22.33 -5.69 10.06
C LEU A 5 -23.15 -6.85 9.48
N SER A 6 -24.33 -7.14 10.07
CA SER A 6 -25.28 -8.14 9.58
C SER A 6 -25.96 -7.79 8.25
N GLU A 7 -25.75 -6.57 7.75
CA GLU A 7 -26.28 -6.08 6.47
C GLU A 7 -25.21 -6.05 5.37
N LEU A 8 -23.99 -6.54 5.66
CA LEU A 8 -22.87 -6.59 4.72
C LEU A 8 -22.71 -7.98 4.14
N ASP A 9 -22.75 -8.10 2.82
CA ASP A 9 -22.46 -9.34 2.11
C ASP A 9 -20.95 -9.60 2.02
N GLY A 10 -20.12 -8.56 2.12
CA GLY A 10 -18.67 -8.65 2.14
C GLY A 10 -17.98 -7.29 2.26
N ILE A 11 -16.66 -7.32 2.36
CA ILE A 11 -15.81 -6.13 2.47
C ILE A 11 -14.62 -6.27 1.54
N VAL A 12 -14.31 -5.22 0.78
CA VAL A 12 -13.08 -5.14 -0.04
C VAL A 12 -12.15 -4.09 0.57
N PHE A 13 -10.97 -4.53 1.00
CA PHE A 13 -9.92 -3.68 1.55
C PHE A 13 -8.93 -3.22 0.48
N ASP A 14 -8.39 -2.02 0.64
CA ASP A 14 -7.09 -1.67 0.08
C ASP A 14 -5.97 -2.32 0.89
N MET A 15 -4.77 -2.39 0.36
CA MET A 15 -3.61 -2.97 1.03
C MET A 15 -2.75 -1.91 1.72
N ASP A 16 -2.23 -0.97 0.94
CA ASP A 16 -1.24 0.00 1.38
C ASP A 16 -1.90 1.11 2.20
N GLY A 17 -1.37 1.39 3.40
CA GLY A 17 -1.97 2.35 4.34
C GLY A 17 -3.25 1.85 5.04
N VAL A 18 -3.79 0.67 4.69
CA VAL A 18 -5.01 0.09 5.28
C VAL A 18 -4.72 -1.21 6.01
N ILE A 19 -4.18 -2.22 5.34
CA ILE A 19 -3.75 -3.48 5.96
C ILE A 19 -2.30 -3.36 6.46
N PHE A 20 -1.42 -2.82 5.61
CA PHE A 20 -0.01 -2.59 5.95
C PHE A 20 0.26 -1.09 6.15
N ASP A 21 1.13 -0.79 7.10
CA ASP A 21 1.68 0.55 7.33
C ASP A 21 2.90 0.77 6.44
N SER A 22 2.70 0.69 5.13
CA SER A 22 3.76 0.81 4.12
C SER A 22 4.36 2.22 4.07
N GLU A 23 3.62 3.23 4.52
CA GLU A 23 4.08 4.63 4.57
C GLU A 23 5.29 4.81 5.49
N VAL A 24 5.32 4.08 6.62
CA VAL A 24 6.47 4.11 7.56
C VAL A 24 7.76 3.64 6.87
N ILE A 25 7.67 2.60 6.02
CA ILE A 25 8.80 2.10 5.25
C ILE A 25 9.26 3.15 4.22
N GLY A 26 8.32 3.79 3.55
CA GLY A 26 8.60 4.89 2.62
C GLY A 26 9.33 6.04 3.31
N LEU A 27 8.81 6.52 4.43
CA LEU A 27 9.45 7.58 5.22
C LEU A 27 10.86 7.22 5.66
N GLU A 28 11.08 6.00 6.17
CA GLU A 28 12.41 5.53 6.57
C GLU A 28 13.37 5.48 5.38
N SER A 29 12.92 5.05 4.20
CA SER A 29 13.76 5.04 3.00
C SER A 29 14.24 6.45 2.63
N TRP A 30 13.34 7.43 2.68
CA TRP A 30 13.66 8.84 2.45
C TRP A 30 14.62 9.38 3.51
N GLU A 31 14.47 9.05 4.77
CA GLU A 31 15.40 9.47 5.84
C GLU A 31 16.80 8.89 5.63
N ARG A 32 16.91 7.64 5.18
CA ARG A 32 18.20 7.02 4.83
C ARG A 32 18.87 7.75 3.66
N LEU A 33 18.11 8.09 2.61
CA LEU A 33 18.60 8.86 1.48
C LEU A 33 19.00 10.28 1.89
N GLY A 34 18.21 10.92 2.74
CA GLY A 34 18.55 12.23 3.28
C GLY A 34 19.90 12.26 3.95
N LYS A 35 20.19 11.25 4.77
CA LYS A 35 21.51 11.10 5.42
C LYS A 35 22.62 10.84 4.40
N LYS A 36 22.37 9.98 3.41
CA LYS A 36 23.35 9.61 2.38
C LYS A 36 23.75 10.80 1.50
N TYR A 37 22.78 11.62 1.07
CA TYR A 37 22.97 12.71 0.13
C TYR A 37 23.03 14.09 0.78
N GLY A 38 22.97 14.18 2.12
CA GLY A 38 22.97 15.45 2.84
C GLY A 38 21.75 16.34 2.55
N LEU A 39 20.58 15.71 2.26
CA LEU A 39 19.35 16.44 1.98
C LEU A 39 18.71 16.93 3.30
N THR A 40 18.08 18.10 3.24
CA THR A 40 17.40 18.71 4.38
C THR A 40 15.87 18.63 4.22
N ASN A 41 15.13 18.74 5.33
CA ASN A 41 13.65 18.70 5.35
C ASN A 41 13.05 17.45 4.70
N VAL A 42 13.76 16.31 4.77
CA VAL A 42 13.39 15.08 4.05
C VAL A 42 12.06 14.54 4.56
N HIS A 43 11.88 14.49 5.88
CA HIS A 43 10.63 14.01 6.48
C HIS A 43 9.42 14.84 5.99
N GLU A 44 9.53 16.18 6.05
CA GLU A 44 8.47 17.09 5.61
C GLU A 44 8.11 16.90 4.12
N ASN A 45 9.13 16.81 3.26
CA ASN A 45 8.90 16.64 1.83
C ASN A 45 8.36 15.22 1.50
N ALA A 46 8.82 14.19 2.19
CA ALA A 46 8.27 12.84 2.04
C ALA A 46 6.80 12.78 2.49
N MET A 47 6.43 13.45 3.56
CA MET A 47 5.03 13.57 4.01
C MET A 47 4.13 14.23 2.96
N LYS A 48 4.62 15.22 2.21
CA LYS A 48 3.87 15.84 1.10
C LYS A 48 3.60 14.87 -0.07
N CYS A 49 4.40 13.81 -0.18
CA CYS A 49 4.27 12.79 -1.24
C CYS A 49 3.25 11.69 -0.91
N ILE A 50 2.87 11.53 0.36
CA ILE A 50 1.91 10.50 0.78
C ILE A 50 0.56 10.70 0.08
N GLY A 51 0.05 9.63 -0.51
CA GLY A 51 -1.23 9.63 -1.23
C GLY A 51 -1.20 10.36 -2.59
N ARG A 52 -0.04 10.81 -3.06
CA ARG A 52 0.13 11.45 -4.36
C ARG A 52 0.43 10.45 -5.47
N SER A 53 0.17 10.87 -6.71
CA SER A 53 0.61 10.12 -7.89
C SER A 53 2.15 10.13 -8.00
N THR A 54 2.72 9.19 -8.75
CA THR A 54 4.17 9.20 -9.04
C THR A 54 4.61 10.51 -9.70
N VAL A 55 3.78 11.06 -10.60
CA VAL A 55 4.06 12.32 -11.30
C VAL A 55 4.13 13.49 -10.30
N ASP A 56 3.14 13.60 -9.40
CA ASP A 56 3.14 14.66 -8.39
C ASP A 56 4.28 14.50 -7.40
N THR A 57 4.58 13.26 -6.99
CA THR A 57 5.72 12.94 -6.12
C THR A 57 7.03 13.40 -6.75
N MET A 58 7.25 13.06 -8.03
CA MET A 58 8.45 13.48 -8.75
C MET A 58 8.56 15.01 -8.83
N ALA A 59 7.44 15.71 -9.09
CA ALA A 59 7.43 17.18 -9.14
C ALA A 59 7.76 17.81 -7.78
N ILE A 60 7.23 17.27 -6.68
CA ILE A 60 7.53 17.73 -5.31
C ILE A 60 9.02 17.55 -5.00
N LEU A 61 9.57 16.39 -5.32
CA LEU A 61 10.98 16.09 -5.06
C LEU A 61 11.92 16.90 -5.95
N GLU A 62 11.55 17.11 -7.23
CA GLU A 62 12.30 17.97 -8.15
C GLU A 62 12.39 19.40 -7.63
N ALA A 63 11.27 19.96 -7.16
CA ALA A 63 11.25 21.29 -6.57
C ALA A 63 12.08 21.40 -5.27
N ALA A 64 12.22 20.31 -4.52
CA ALA A 64 12.95 20.29 -3.27
C ALA A 64 14.45 20.01 -3.43
N TYR A 65 14.85 19.18 -4.41
CA TYR A 65 16.19 18.59 -4.47
C TYR A 65 16.79 18.50 -5.89
N GLY A 66 16.06 18.88 -6.95
CA GLY A 66 16.51 18.71 -8.34
C GLY A 66 17.80 19.43 -8.69
N ASP A 67 18.17 20.46 -7.91
CA ASP A 67 19.44 21.16 -8.03
C ASP A 67 20.65 20.39 -7.42
N LYS A 68 20.39 19.35 -6.63
CA LYS A 68 21.39 18.60 -5.87
C LYS A 68 21.59 17.18 -6.35
N VAL A 69 20.50 16.53 -6.78
CA VAL A 69 20.46 15.10 -7.12
C VAL A 69 19.52 14.84 -8.28
N SER A 70 19.79 13.76 -9.03
CA SER A 70 18.86 13.24 -10.04
C SER A 70 17.65 12.60 -9.36
N ILE A 71 16.48 13.18 -9.51
CA ILE A 71 15.26 12.70 -8.84
C ILE A 71 14.82 11.32 -9.34
N PRO A 72 14.89 10.97 -10.64
CA PRO A 72 14.59 9.62 -11.07
C PRO A 72 15.48 8.55 -10.39
N GLU A 73 16.79 8.80 -10.30
CA GLU A 73 17.73 7.88 -9.64
C GLU A 73 17.48 7.79 -8.15
N LEU A 74 17.24 8.93 -7.50
CA LEU A 74 16.92 8.99 -6.07
C LEU A 74 15.62 8.22 -5.76
N TYR A 75 14.61 8.34 -6.61
CA TYR A 75 13.33 7.63 -6.45
C TYR A 75 13.47 6.11 -6.63
N ASP A 76 14.28 5.68 -7.59
CA ASP A 76 14.57 4.25 -7.80
C ASP A 76 15.40 3.68 -6.65
N GLU A 77 16.35 4.45 -6.10
CA GLU A 77 17.08 4.05 -4.89
C GLU A 77 16.17 3.97 -3.67
N ALA A 78 15.21 4.90 -3.50
CA ALA A 78 14.21 4.82 -2.44
C ALA A 78 13.42 3.51 -2.49
N LYS A 79 12.99 3.10 -3.69
CA LYS A 79 12.30 1.81 -3.89
C LYS A 79 13.18 0.62 -3.53
N ALA A 80 14.46 0.65 -3.90
CA ALA A 80 15.40 -0.41 -3.55
C ALA A 80 15.57 -0.53 -2.02
N ILE A 81 15.75 0.61 -1.33
CA ILE A 81 15.82 0.64 0.14
C ILE A 81 14.52 0.13 0.78
N CYS A 82 13.35 0.52 0.26
CA CYS A 82 12.07 -0.04 0.74
C CYS A 82 12.03 -1.57 0.58
N ALA A 83 12.47 -2.09 -0.58
CA ALA A 83 12.50 -3.52 -0.83
C ALA A 83 13.44 -4.26 0.15
N ASP A 84 14.60 -3.69 0.45
CA ASP A 84 15.56 -4.24 1.41
C ASP A 84 14.97 -4.25 2.83
N ILE A 85 14.36 -3.15 3.27
CA ILE A 85 13.70 -3.06 4.58
C ILE A 85 12.59 -4.11 4.70
N ILE A 86 11.77 -4.27 3.65
CA ILE A 86 10.70 -5.26 3.63
C ILE A 86 11.25 -6.68 3.63
N ALA A 87 12.36 -6.94 2.94
CA ALA A 87 13.00 -8.25 2.93
C ALA A 87 13.59 -8.61 4.31
N GLU A 88 14.13 -7.63 5.03
CA GLU A 88 14.75 -7.80 6.34
C GLU A 88 13.73 -8.06 7.46
N ARG A 89 12.66 -7.28 7.52
CA ARG A 89 11.73 -7.27 8.67
C ARG A 89 10.25 -7.38 8.33
N GLY A 90 9.89 -7.53 7.05
CA GLY A 90 8.52 -7.56 6.56
C GLY A 90 7.84 -6.18 6.54
N LEU A 91 6.62 -6.14 6.02
CA LEU A 91 5.75 -4.96 6.08
C LEU A 91 5.05 -4.92 7.45
N PRO A 92 5.12 -3.81 8.20
CA PRO A 92 4.37 -3.65 9.43
C PRO A 92 2.86 -3.62 9.14
N LEU A 93 2.08 -4.24 10.01
CA LEU A 93 0.62 -4.18 9.94
C LEU A 93 0.10 -2.89 10.56
N LYS A 94 -0.98 -2.37 10.01
CA LYS A 94 -1.78 -1.35 10.69
C LYS A 94 -2.36 -1.93 11.99
N SER A 95 -2.37 -1.11 13.03
CA SER A 95 -2.99 -1.48 14.31
C SER A 95 -4.46 -1.88 14.10
N GLY A 96 -4.85 -3.03 14.63
CA GLY A 96 -6.20 -3.57 14.49
C GLY A 96 -6.48 -4.31 13.19
N ALA A 97 -5.56 -4.33 12.21
CA ALA A 97 -5.80 -4.99 10.93
C ALA A 97 -6.01 -6.51 11.08
N ARG A 98 -5.17 -7.18 11.84
CA ARG A 98 -5.30 -8.63 12.10
C ARG A 98 -6.54 -8.97 12.90
N GLU A 99 -6.81 -8.18 13.91
CA GLU A 99 -7.98 -8.33 14.79
C GLU A 99 -9.28 -8.18 13.99
N LEU A 100 -9.34 -7.17 13.11
CA LEU A 100 -10.50 -6.96 12.24
C LEU A 100 -10.69 -8.14 11.26
N LEU A 101 -9.61 -8.60 10.61
CA LEU A 101 -9.68 -9.73 9.70
C LEU A 101 -10.13 -11.01 10.41
N SER A 102 -9.62 -11.27 11.62
CA SER A 102 -10.05 -12.40 12.45
C SER A 102 -11.53 -12.29 12.82
N TYR A 103 -11.97 -11.11 13.24
CA TYR A 103 -13.36 -10.82 13.56
C TYR A 103 -14.32 -11.07 12.39
N LEU A 104 -13.93 -10.66 11.17
CA LEU A 104 -14.73 -10.90 9.96
C LEU A 104 -14.79 -12.38 9.60
N LYS A 105 -13.67 -13.09 9.73
CA LYS A 105 -13.57 -14.53 9.47
C LYS A 105 -14.47 -15.34 10.42
N GLU A 106 -14.50 -15.01 11.71
CA GLU A 106 -15.36 -15.66 12.71
C GLU A 106 -16.86 -15.49 12.43
N ARG A 107 -17.22 -14.49 11.61
CA ARG A 107 -18.60 -14.17 11.21
C ARG A 107 -18.96 -14.57 9.80
N ASP A 108 -18.05 -15.31 9.15
CA ASP A 108 -18.22 -15.76 7.77
C ASP A 108 -18.50 -14.62 6.77
N ILE A 109 -17.99 -13.42 7.07
CA ILE A 109 -18.09 -12.27 6.17
C ILE A 109 -17.04 -12.41 5.07
N LYS A 110 -17.48 -12.32 3.82
CA LYS A 110 -16.56 -12.39 2.67
C LYS A 110 -15.60 -11.20 2.66
N VAL A 111 -14.30 -11.48 2.45
CA VAL A 111 -13.24 -10.47 2.44
C VAL A 111 -12.48 -10.50 1.13
N GLY A 112 -12.41 -9.37 0.46
CA GLY A 112 -11.59 -9.13 -0.72
C GLY A 112 -10.47 -8.15 -0.44
N LEU A 113 -9.44 -8.18 -1.29
CA LEU A 113 -8.37 -7.20 -1.33
C LEU A 113 -8.23 -6.63 -2.74
N ALA A 114 -8.07 -5.31 -2.85
CA ALA A 114 -7.88 -4.58 -4.10
C ALA A 114 -6.69 -3.60 -3.96
N SER A 115 -5.53 -3.95 -4.53
CA SER A 115 -4.29 -3.17 -4.41
C SER A 115 -3.74 -2.75 -5.77
N SER A 116 -3.14 -1.56 -5.85
CA SER A 116 -2.37 -1.12 -7.02
C SER A 116 -1.06 -1.88 -7.21
N THR A 117 -0.60 -2.60 -6.20
CA THR A 117 0.55 -3.52 -6.26
C THR A 117 0.20 -4.71 -7.15
N SER A 118 1.18 -5.25 -7.90
CA SER A 118 0.98 -6.45 -8.72
C SER A 118 0.48 -7.63 -7.88
N TYR A 119 -0.34 -8.50 -8.48
CA TYR A 119 -0.88 -9.70 -7.81
C TYR A 119 0.20 -10.51 -7.09
N LYS A 120 1.33 -10.76 -7.77
CA LYS A 120 2.46 -11.49 -7.18
C LYS A 120 3.04 -10.79 -5.96
N GLY A 121 3.14 -9.45 -5.99
CA GLY A 121 3.59 -8.65 -4.86
C GLY A 121 2.65 -8.71 -3.67
N VAL A 122 1.34 -8.59 -3.92
CA VAL A 122 0.29 -8.72 -2.90
C VAL A 122 0.37 -10.08 -2.21
N ILE A 123 0.42 -11.18 -2.98
CA ILE A 123 0.53 -12.54 -2.45
C ILE A 123 1.78 -12.71 -1.57
N LYS A 124 2.93 -12.18 -2.03
CA LYS A 124 4.18 -12.22 -1.25
C LYS A 124 4.01 -11.52 0.11
N ASN A 125 3.44 -10.32 0.12
CA ASN A 125 3.27 -9.51 1.32
C ASN A 125 2.28 -10.18 2.31
N LEU A 126 1.13 -10.64 1.80
CA LEU A 126 0.13 -11.32 2.64
C LEU A 126 0.64 -12.64 3.22
N LYS A 127 1.39 -13.44 2.43
CA LYS A 127 2.04 -14.66 2.93
C LYS A 127 3.06 -14.35 4.01
N GLY A 128 3.92 -13.36 3.79
CA GLY A 128 4.93 -12.94 4.77
C GLY A 128 4.33 -12.51 6.10
N ALA A 129 3.15 -11.88 6.08
CA ALA A 129 2.41 -11.46 7.26
C ALA A 129 1.49 -12.54 7.86
N GLY A 130 1.35 -13.71 7.21
CA GLY A 130 0.39 -14.76 7.62
C GLY A 130 -1.06 -14.32 7.53
N LEU A 131 -1.40 -13.51 6.51
CA LEU A 131 -2.74 -12.97 6.31
C LEU A 131 -3.46 -13.52 5.07
N LEU A 132 -2.79 -14.32 4.25
CA LEU A 132 -3.35 -14.77 2.97
C LEU A 132 -4.72 -15.46 3.12
N ASP A 133 -4.87 -16.31 4.12
CA ASP A 133 -6.06 -17.14 4.35
C ASP A 133 -7.26 -16.37 4.92
N TYR A 134 -7.14 -15.06 5.09
CA TYR A 134 -8.27 -14.19 5.44
C TYR A 134 -9.02 -13.68 4.20
N PHE A 135 -8.39 -13.71 3.03
CA PHE A 135 -8.94 -13.12 1.81
C PHE A 135 -9.50 -14.19 0.87
N HIS A 136 -10.77 -14.06 0.52
CA HIS A 136 -11.47 -14.92 -0.45
C HIS A 136 -11.13 -14.53 -1.89
N VAL A 137 -10.91 -13.22 -2.13
CA VAL A 137 -10.55 -12.66 -3.44
C VAL A 137 -9.43 -11.66 -3.29
N ILE A 138 -8.47 -11.71 -4.18
CA ILE A 138 -7.34 -10.78 -4.24
C ILE A 138 -7.23 -10.26 -5.67
N ILE A 139 -7.26 -8.94 -5.85
CA ILE A 139 -7.06 -8.26 -7.12
C ILE A 139 -5.80 -7.39 -7.04
N GLY A 140 -4.84 -7.64 -7.90
CA GLY A 140 -3.64 -6.83 -8.08
C GLY A 140 -3.81 -5.79 -9.19
N GLY A 141 -2.97 -4.75 -9.17
CA GLY A 141 -3.00 -3.67 -10.16
C GLY A 141 -2.70 -4.12 -11.59
N ASP A 142 -2.08 -5.28 -11.79
CA ASP A 142 -1.82 -5.92 -13.08
C ASP A 142 -3.00 -6.70 -13.64
N MET A 143 -4.13 -6.76 -12.93
CA MET A 143 -5.35 -7.46 -13.35
C MET A 143 -6.43 -6.53 -13.92
N ILE A 144 -6.18 -5.23 -13.96
CA ILE A 144 -7.12 -4.18 -14.42
C ILE A 144 -6.52 -3.34 -15.54
N LYS A 145 -7.39 -2.64 -16.27
CA LYS A 145 -6.99 -1.72 -17.36
C LYS A 145 -6.84 -0.27 -16.86
N HIS A 146 -7.70 0.14 -15.95
CA HIS A 146 -7.74 1.51 -15.45
C HIS A 146 -7.46 1.52 -13.95
N SER A 147 -6.33 2.12 -13.58
CA SER A 147 -5.90 2.21 -12.19
C SER A 147 -6.77 3.17 -11.36
N LYS A 148 -6.64 3.09 -10.03
CA LYS A 148 -7.23 4.06 -9.11
C LYS A 148 -6.86 5.51 -9.54
N PRO A 149 -7.79 6.47 -9.50
CA PRO A 149 -9.07 6.50 -8.79
C PRO A 149 -10.25 5.85 -9.54
N GLN A 150 -10.06 5.22 -10.70
CA GLN A 150 -11.14 4.49 -11.35
C GLN A 150 -11.60 3.31 -10.48
N PRO A 151 -12.92 3.01 -10.44
CA PRO A 151 -13.48 2.00 -9.53
C PRO A 151 -13.26 0.56 -10.01
N GLU A 152 -12.67 0.34 -11.18
CA GLU A 152 -12.55 -0.95 -11.87
C GLU A 152 -12.06 -2.07 -10.94
N ILE A 153 -11.00 -1.79 -10.16
CA ILE A 153 -10.39 -2.79 -9.27
C ILE A 153 -11.35 -3.26 -8.17
N TYR A 154 -12.16 -2.34 -7.62
CA TYR A 154 -13.14 -2.66 -6.59
C TYR A 154 -14.35 -3.38 -7.17
N LEU A 155 -14.84 -2.95 -8.33
CA LEU A 155 -15.94 -3.62 -9.03
C LEU A 155 -15.58 -5.05 -9.39
N LEU A 156 -14.35 -5.28 -9.91
CA LEU A 156 -13.86 -6.62 -10.21
C LEU A 156 -13.74 -7.48 -8.93
N ALA A 157 -13.31 -6.88 -7.81
CA ALA A 157 -13.25 -7.60 -6.54
C ALA A 157 -14.64 -8.00 -6.03
N CYS A 158 -15.63 -7.10 -6.10
CA CYS A 158 -17.02 -7.38 -5.73
C CYS A 158 -17.63 -8.47 -6.62
N GLU A 159 -17.44 -8.37 -7.95
CA GLU A 159 -17.91 -9.39 -8.89
C GLU A 159 -17.37 -10.80 -8.55
N LYS A 160 -16.06 -10.88 -8.25
CA LYS A 160 -15.43 -12.16 -7.88
C LYS A 160 -15.81 -12.66 -6.49
N LEU A 161 -16.16 -11.79 -5.56
CA LEU A 161 -16.72 -12.15 -4.27
C LEU A 161 -18.17 -12.64 -4.37
N VAL A 162 -18.81 -12.44 -5.52
CA VAL A 162 -20.25 -12.72 -5.73
C VAL A 162 -21.07 -11.91 -4.70
N LEU A 163 -20.87 -10.60 -4.74
CA LEU A 163 -21.62 -9.60 -3.95
C LEU A 163 -22.63 -8.87 -4.83
#